data_63fe20d33da9ede79694e3275b053a58
#
_entry.id   63fe20d33da9ede79694e3275b053a58
#
_cell.length_a   1.000
_cell.length_b   1.000
_cell.length_c   1.000
_cell.angle_alpha   90.00
_cell.angle_beta   90.00
_cell.angle_gamma   90.00
#
_symmetry.space_group_name_H-M   'P 1'
#
loop_
_entity.id
_entity.type
_entity.pdbx_description
1 polymer ?
#
loop_
_entity_poly.entity_id
_entity_poly.type
_entity_poly.pdbx_seq_one_letter_code
_entity_poly.pdbx_strand_id
1 'polypeptide(L)'
;MAYRKLGRETRIRRSILAGLTKDVIMHESVVTTETRAKEVRKFVDKMITYGKKGDLVSRRLALAFLHNDTECVNKVFNDLAKRYESRNGGYTR
;
A
#
# COMPACT_ATOMS: atom_id res chain seq x y z
N MET A 1 28.39 -6.12 -0.69
CA MET A 1 27.66 -5.39 -1.72
C MET A 1 26.17 -5.68 -1.62
N ALA A 2 25.39 -4.65 -1.48
CA ALA A 2 23.95 -4.80 -1.30
C ALA A 2 23.27 -5.52 -2.46
N TYR A 3 23.70 -5.24 -3.69
CA TYR A 3 23.06 -5.83 -4.85
C TYR A 3 23.28 -7.33 -5.00
N ARG A 4 24.28 -7.90 -4.34
CA ARG A 4 24.49 -9.36 -4.36
C ARG A 4 23.39 -10.11 -3.63
N LYS A 5 22.73 -9.46 -2.70
CA LYS A 5 21.65 -10.05 -1.93
C LYS A 5 20.29 -9.64 -2.46
N LEU A 6 20.26 -9.07 -3.63
CA LEU A 6 19.09 -8.40 -4.16
C LEU A 6 17.81 -9.23 -4.11
N GLY A 7 17.88 -10.49 -4.51
CA GLY A 7 16.70 -11.36 -4.51
C GLY A 7 16.10 -11.55 -3.14
N ARG A 8 16.92 -11.86 -2.13
CA ARG A 8 16.45 -12.06 -0.75
C ARG A 8 16.05 -10.76 -0.10
N GLU A 9 16.90 -9.75 -0.23
CA GLU A 9 16.62 -8.45 0.37
C GLU A 9 15.38 -7.82 -0.23
N THR A 10 15.17 -8.00 -1.51
CA THR A 10 13.99 -7.46 -2.18
C THR A 10 12.72 -8.10 -1.64
N ARG A 11 12.72 -9.41 -1.42
CA ARG A 11 11.55 -10.09 -0.85
C ARG A 11 11.27 -9.66 0.58
N ILE A 12 12.31 -9.60 1.41
CA ILE A 12 12.19 -9.14 2.79
C ILE A 12 11.69 -7.70 2.81
N ARG A 13 12.25 -6.86 1.96
CA ARG A 13 11.87 -5.47 1.85
C ARG A 13 10.41 -5.32 1.45
N ARG A 14 9.96 -6.11 0.47
CA ARG A 14 8.55 -6.10 0.05
C ARG A 14 7.62 -6.52 1.18
N SER A 15 8.00 -7.54 1.95
CA SER A 15 7.21 -7.96 3.10
C SER A 15 7.09 -6.86 4.14
N ILE A 16 8.18 -6.19 4.44
CA ILE A 16 8.18 -5.07 5.39
C ILE A 16 7.30 -3.94 4.86
N LEU A 17 7.46 -3.58 3.58
CA LEU A 17 6.69 -2.51 2.98
C LEU A 17 5.20 -2.85 2.90
N ALA A 18 4.86 -4.08 2.58
CA ALA A 18 3.47 -4.53 2.58
C ALA A 18 2.87 -4.45 3.97
N GLY A 19 3.61 -4.88 4.99
CA GLY A 19 3.16 -4.78 6.37
C GLY A 19 2.92 -3.35 6.80
N LEU A 20 3.86 -2.45 6.48
CA LEU A 20 3.70 -1.02 6.80
C LEU A 20 2.53 -0.41 6.03
N THR A 21 2.35 -0.80 4.77
CA THR A 21 1.22 -0.32 3.97
C THR A 21 -0.11 -0.74 4.60
N LYS A 22 -0.21 -1.98 5.05
CA LYS A 22 -1.41 -2.46 5.76
C LYS A 22 -1.65 -1.67 7.04
N ASP A 23 -0.59 -1.40 7.80
CA ASP A 23 -0.71 -0.62 9.04
C ASP A 23 -1.22 0.79 8.75
N VAL A 24 -0.68 1.44 7.72
CA VAL A 24 -1.17 2.78 7.35
C VAL A 24 -2.64 2.74 6.96
N ILE A 25 -3.04 1.76 6.17
CA ILE A 25 -4.43 1.64 5.73
C ILE A 25 -5.35 1.38 6.90
N MET A 26 -5.00 0.44 7.77
CA MET A 26 -5.88 0.04 8.89
C MET A 26 -5.90 1.08 10.00
N HIS A 27 -4.77 1.68 10.34
CA HIS A 27 -4.67 2.63 11.45
C HIS A 27 -4.59 4.08 10.99
N GLU A 28 -4.49 4.32 9.69
CA GLU A 28 -4.43 5.62 9.03
C GLU A 28 -3.19 6.45 9.37
N SER A 29 -2.28 5.92 10.16
CA SER A 29 -0.98 6.53 10.39
C SER A 29 0.01 5.49 10.91
N VAL A 30 1.29 5.75 10.72
CA VAL A 30 2.35 4.89 11.24
C VAL A 30 3.58 5.73 11.51
N VAL A 31 4.36 5.33 12.53
CA VAL A 31 5.64 5.95 12.83
C VAL A 31 6.74 5.02 12.35
N THR A 32 7.61 5.52 11.49
CA THR A 32 8.70 4.73 10.91
C THR A 32 9.84 5.65 10.50
N THR A 33 10.92 5.09 9.94
CA THR A 33 12.03 5.90 9.46
C THR A 33 11.60 6.70 8.23
N GLU A 34 12.28 7.83 8.01
CA GLU A 34 11.98 8.70 6.87
C GLU A 34 12.11 7.96 5.54
N THR A 35 13.15 7.15 5.39
CA THR A 35 13.38 6.39 4.17
C THR A 35 12.23 5.44 3.88
N ARG A 36 11.81 4.67 4.89
CA ARG A 36 10.68 3.75 4.75
C ARG A 36 9.38 4.49 4.53
N ALA A 37 9.18 5.61 5.19
CA ALA A 37 7.98 6.42 5.00
C ALA A 37 7.83 6.88 3.56
N LYS A 38 8.92 7.30 2.93
CA LYS A 38 8.88 7.73 1.53
C LYS A 38 8.54 6.58 0.59
N GLU A 39 9.04 5.38 0.86
CA GLU A 39 8.72 4.21 0.03
C GLU A 39 7.29 3.74 0.26
N VAL A 40 6.85 3.66 1.50
CA VAL A 40 5.49 3.24 1.85
C VAL A 40 4.46 4.17 1.24
N ARG A 41 4.76 5.46 1.20
CA ARG A 41 3.89 6.46 0.60
C ARG A 41 3.49 6.08 -0.83
N LYS A 42 4.45 5.62 -1.62
CA LYS A 42 4.18 5.22 -3.01
C LYS A 42 3.19 4.06 -3.08
N PHE A 43 3.35 3.08 -2.20
CA PHE A 43 2.48 1.90 -2.19
C PHE A 43 1.09 2.22 -1.67
N VAL A 44 0.99 3.05 -0.64
CA VAL A 44 -0.33 3.46 -0.12
C VAL A 44 -1.09 4.25 -1.19
N ASP A 45 -0.43 5.19 -1.84
CA ASP A 45 -1.05 5.97 -2.91
C ASP A 45 -1.51 5.06 -4.05
N LYS A 46 -0.70 4.06 -4.39
CA LYS A 46 -1.05 3.09 -5.43
C LYS A 46 -2.28 2.27 -5.04
N MET A 47 -2.37 1.84 -3.78
CA MET A 47 -3.52 1.09 -3.29
C MET A 47 -4.80 1.93 -3.37
N ILE A 48 -4.71 3.20 -3.00
CA ILE A 48 -5.87 4.09 -3.08
C ILE A 48 -6.28 4.31 -4.54
N THR A 49 -5.30 4.43 -5.45
CA THR A 49 -5.59 4.53 -6.87
C THR A 49 -6.33 3.30 -7.37
N TYR A 50 -5.93 2.10 -6.97
CA TYR A 50 -6.64 0.87 -7.30
C TYR A 50 -8.07 0.90 -6.75
N GLY A 51 -8.23 1.36 -5.52
CA GLY A 51 -9.55 1.48 -4.91
C GLY A 51 -10.46 2.42 -5.69
N LYS A 52 -9.90 3.53 -6.16
CA LYS A 52 -10.67 4.50 -6.95
C LYS A 52 -11.10 3.94 -8.30
N LYS A 53 -10.27 3.11 -8.93
CA LYS A 53 -10.66 2.42 -10.16
C LYS A 53 -11.79 1.43 -9.91
N GLY A 54 -11.72 0.71 -8.81
CA GLY A 54 -12.78 -0.16 -8.34
C GLY A 54 -13.07 -1.40 -9.19
N ASP A 55 -12.24 -1.69 -10.19
CA ASP A 55 -12.48 -2.84 -11.05
C ASP A 55 -11.90 -4.13 -10.46
N LEU A 56 -12.26 -5.25 -11.06
CA LEU A 56 -11.84 -6.57 -10.57
C LEU A 56 -10.33 -6.75 -10.67
N VAL A 57 -9.71 -6.27 -11.73
CA VAL A 57 -8.27 -6.38 -11.92
C VAL A 57 -7.53 -5.60 -10.84
N SER A 58 -7.94 -4.37 -10.57
CA SER A 58 -7.33 -3.54 -9.52
C SER A 58 -7.47 -4.19 -8.16
N ARG A 59 -8.63 -4.79 -7.88
CA ARG A 59 -8.87 -5.47 -6.61
C ARG A 59 -7.95 -6.68 -6.45
N ARG A 60 -7.74 -7.45 -7.52
CA ARG A 60 -6.83 -8.58 -7.50
C ARG A 60 -5.39 -8.15 -7.26
N LEU A 61 -4.96 -7.07 -7.90
CA LEU A 61 -3.61 -6.53 -7.71
C LEU A 61 -3.41 -6.06 -6.27
N ALA A 62 -4.38 -5.38 -5.70
CA ALA A 62 -4.33 -4.94 -4.31
C ALA A 62 -4.26 -6.13 -3.34
N LEU A 63 -5.08 -7.15 -3.57
CA LEU A 63 -5.05 -8.37 -2.75
C LEU A 63 -3.68 -9.05 -2.80
N ALA A 64 -3.10 -9.16 -4.00
CA ALA A 64 -1.78 -9.77 -4.16
C ALA A 64 -0.72 -9.00 -3.38
N PHE A 65 -0.72 -7.69 -3.46
CA PHE A 65 0.27 -6.87 -2.75
C PHE A 65 0.09 -6.95 -1.23
N LEU A 66 -1.15 -6.97 -0.76
CA LEU A 66 -1.47 -6.96 0.67
C LEU A 66 -1.58 -8.38 1.25
N HIS A 67 -1.01 -9.38 0.57
CA HIS A 67 -0.97 -10.78 1.03
C HIS A 67 -2.37 -11.34 1.32
N ASN A 68 -3.32 -11.03 0.44
CA ASN A 68 -4.72 -11.51 0.53
C ASN A 68 -5.45 -11.06 1.81
N ASP A 69 -5.05 -9.93 2.38
CA ASP A 69 -5.74 -9.35 3.53
C ASP A 69 -7.03 -8.67 3.05
N THR A 70 -8.12 -9.42 3.07
CA THR A 70 -9.42 -8.92 2.56
C THR A 70 -9.95 -7.74 3.35
N GLU A 71 -9.72 -7.70 4.65
CA GLU A 71 -10.14 -6.58 5.49
C GLU A 71 -9.51 -5.27 5.04
N CYS A 72 -8.20 -5.32 4.83
CA CYS A 72 -7.43 -4.17 4.38
C CYS A 72 -7.89 -3.70 3.00
N VAL A 73 -8.07 -4.64 2.07
CA VAL A 73 -8.54 -4.34 0.72
C VAL A 73 -9.95 -3.75 0.76
N ASN A 74 -10.82 -4.30 1.57
CA ASN A 74 -12.18 -3.78 1.71
C ASN A 74 -12.16 -2.34 2.24
N LYS A 75 -11.29 -2.03 3.19
CA LYS A 75 -11.18 -0.65 3.67
C LYS A 75 -10.72 0.29 2.57
N VAL A 76 -9.74 -0.13 1.75
CA VAL A 76 -9.26 0.69 0.64
C VAL A 76 -10.38 0.96 -0.36
N PHE A 77 -11.12 -0.08 -0.76
CA PHE A 77 -12.11 0.05 -1.82
C PHE A 77 -13.41 0.68 -1.35
N ASN A 78 -13.81 0.47 -0.10
CA ASN A 78 -15.10 0.93 0.41
C ASN A 78 -15.03 2.25 1.16
N ASP A 79 -13.93 2.53 1.84
CA ASP A 79 -13.77 3.73 2.67
C ASP A 79 -12.81 4.72 2.05
N LEU A 80 -11.53 4.34 1.92
CA LEU A 80 -10.50 5.27 1.49
C LEU A 80 -10.71 5.78 0.07
N ALA A 81 -11.17 4.92 -0.84
CA ALA A 81 -11.43 5.33 -2.21
C ALA A 81 -12.50 6.43 -2.27
N LYS A 82 -13.53 6.31 -1.46
CA LYS A 82 -14.59 7.33 -1.39
C LYS A 82 -14.10 8.60 -0.72
N ARG A 83 -13.30 8.45 0.33
CA ARG A 83 -12.77 9.58 1.09
C ARG A 83 -11.89 10.48 0.23
N TYR A 84 -11.12 9.90 -0.68
CA TYR A 84 -10.18 10.61 -1.53
C TYR A 84 -10.62 10.72 -2.98
N GLU A 85 -11.89 10.51 -3.25
CA GLU A 85 -12.44 10.47 -4.59
C GLU A 85 -12.13 11.73 -5.41
N SER A 86 -12.18 12.89 -4.80
CA SER A 86 -11.95 14.15 -5.50
C SER A 86 -10.48 14.54 -5.63
N ARG A 87 -9.58 13.77 -5.04
CA ARG A 87 -8.16 14.08 -5.03
C ARG A 87 -7.42 13.32 -6.14
N ASN A 88 -6.55 13.99 -6.86
CA ASN A 88 -5.78 13.39 -7.96
C ASN A 88 -4.36 13.05 -7.52
N GLY A 89 -4.20 12.01 -6.71
CA GLY A 89 -2.91 11.62 -6.16
C GLY A 89 -2.59 12.36 -4.87
N GLY A 90 -1.41 12.08 -4.30
CA GLY A 90 -0.98 12.71 -3.07
C GLY A 90 -1.89 12.44 -1.89
N TYR A 91 -2.30 11.18 -1.74
CA TYR A 91 -3.25 10.79 -0.69
C TYR A 91 -2.60 10.64 0.69
N THR A 92 -1.28 10.59 0.77
CA THR A 92 -0.55 10.42 2.01
C THR A 92 0.21 11.69 2.39
N ARG A 93 0.57 11.75 3.67
CA ARG A 93 1.22 12.92 4.22
C ARG A 93 2.28 12.53 5.25
#